data_e542de4cc4c16f9c95256b1e73ab750b
#
_entry.id   e542de4cc4c16f9c95256b1e73ab750b
#
_cell.length_a   1.000
_cell.length_b   1.000
_cell.length_c   1.000
_cell.angle_alpha   90.00
_cell.angle_beta   90.00
_cell.angle_gamma   90.00
#
_symmetry.space_group_name_H-M   'P 1'
#
loop_
_entity.id
_entity.type
_entity.pdbx_description
1 polymer ?
#
loop_
_entity_poly.entity_id
_entity_poly.type
_entity_poly.pdbx_seq_one_letter_code
_entity_poly.pdbx_strand_id
1 'polypeptide(L)'
;VMWYLLALFAYRLTIEAFGKIRFIVPLSIIFALWAGTRMEFSTFLSTSRIVVFFPFFVAGYLWKSEYTKVIRRFKGRIVVALFVIILLFVATNYMIGNNIPVDLFRGNHSYLASGMDNVQGMVVRGMMYLISFTVIFALLVLMPDKKHPFIFLGRNTMGIYFFHYPVLIALNSLKILKIPVMLNIWTLAGVSLGLVLILGS
;
A
#
# COMPACT_ATOMS: atom_id res chain seq x y z
N VAL A 1 -14.23 5.78 0.80
CA VAL A 1 -13.89 4.36 0.92
C VAL A 1 -13.67 3.73 -0.45
N MET A 2 -14.42 4.11 -1.45
CA MET A 2 -14.36 3.57 -2.83
C MET A 2 -13.19 4.08 -3.68
N TRP A 3 -12.26 4.83 -3.11
CA TRP A 3 -11.14 5.44 -3.85
C TRP A 3 -10.28 4.42 -4.61
N TYR A 4 -10.14 3.21 -4.08
CA TYR A 4 -9.32 2.16 -4.70
C TYR A 4 -9.94 1.66 -6.02
N LEU A 5 -11.26 1.52 -6.10
CA LEU A 5 -11.95 1.13 -7.33
C LEU A 5 -11.78 2.22 -8.40
N LEU A 6 -11.94 3.48 -7.99
CA LEU A 6 -11.70 4.62 -8.87
C LEU A 6 -10.24 4.66 -9.34
N ALA A 7 -9.30 4.39 -8.42
CA ALA A 7 -7.89 4.30 -8.76
C ALA A 7 -7.61 3.19 -9.79
N LEU A 8 -8.15 1.98 -9.59
CA LEU A 8 -7.97 0.88 -10.54
C LEU A 8 -8.53 1.21 -11.93
N PHE A 9 -9.69 1.86 -11.99
CA PHE A 9 -10.27 2.32 -13.24
C PHE A 9 -9.35 3.33 -13.94
N ALA A 10 -8.91 4.37 -13.20
CA ALA A 10 -8.00 5.37 -13.72
C ALA A 10 -6.67 4.75 -14.19
N TYR A 11 -6.13 3.78 -13.44
CA TYR A 11 -4.89 3.10 -13.78
C TYR A 11 -5.02 2.27 -15.06
N ARG A 12 -6.14 1.57 -15.24
CA ARG A 12 -6.38 0.81 -16.48
C ARG A 12 -6.42 1.72 -17.70
N LEU A 13 -7.15 2.82 -17.63
CA LEU A 13 -7.19 3.81 -18.72
C LEU A 13 -5.80 4.39 -19.01
N THR A 14 -5.07 4.74 -17.94
CA THR A 14 -3.75 5.36 -18.08
C THR A 14 -2.72 4.37 -18.65
N ILE A 15 -2.75 3.10 -18.22
CA ILE A 15 -1.76 2.13 -18.67
C ILE A 15 -1.94 1.73 -20.14
N GLU A 16 -3.16 1.75 -20.65
CA GLU A 16 -3.44 1.51 -22.07
C GLU A 16 -2.80 2.60 -22.95
N ALA A 17 -2.86 3.85 -22.49
CA ALA A 17 -2.30 4.99 -23.21
C ALA A 17 -0.78 5.09 -23.07
N PHE A 18 -0.25 4.90 -21.86
CA PHE A 18 1.13 5.21 -21.51
C PHE A 18 2.02 3.99 -21.19
N GLY A 19 1.45 2.79 -21.09
CA GLY A 19 2.19 1.58 -20.69
C GLY A 19 3.35 1.17 -21.59
N LYS A 20 3.40 1.70 -22.82
CA LYS A 20 4.49 1.46 -23.78
C LYS A 20 5.70 2.38 -23.60
N ILE A 21 5.56 3.41 -22.74
CA ILE A 21 6.67 4.36 -22.52
C ILE A 21 7.79 3.67 -21.77
N ARG A 22 9.00 3.74 -22.34
CA ARG A 22 10.21 3.26 -21.69
C ARG A 22 10.45 4.05 -20.41
N PHE A 23 10.71 3.65 -19.29
CA PHE A 23 10.88 4.39 -18.04
C PHE A 23 9.59 4.97 -17.42
N ILE A 24 8.42 4.41 -17.71
CA ILE A 24 7.16 4.86 -17.12
C ILE A 24 7.17 4.81 -15.58
N VAL A 25 7.87 3.84 -14.95
CA VAL A 25 7.97 3.75 -13.47
C VAL A 25 8.69 4.97 -12.90
N PRO A 26 9.93 5.30 -13.27
CA PRO A 26 10.58 6.50 -12.75
C PRO A 26 9.85 7.80 -13.11
N LEU A 27 9.26 7.90 -14.30
CA LEU A 27 8.44 9.05 -14.68
C LEU A 27 7.22 9.20 -13.77
N SER A 28 6.54 8.12 -13.44
CA SER A 28 5.39 8.15 -12.53
C SER A 28 5.79 8.53 -11.11
N ILE A 29 6.98 8.13 -10.64
CA ILE A 29 7.52 8.56 -9.34
C ILE A 29 7.79 10.07 -9.35
N ILE A 30 8.47 10.59 -10.38
CA ILE A 30 8.76 12.03 -10.51
C ILE A 30 7.45 12.82 -10.54
N PHE A 31 6.46 12.36 -11.31
CA PHE A 31 5.15 13.00 -11.37
C PHE A 31 4.44 12.98 -10.01
N ALA A 32 4.51 11.88 -9.27
CA ALA A 32 3.91 11.76 -7.94
C ALA A 32 4.60 12.64 -6.90
N LEU A 33 5.92 12.83 -6.99
CA LEU A 33 6.66 13.78 -6.16
C LEU A 33 6.24 15.21 -6.46
N TRP A 34 6.15 15.57 -7.73
CA TRP A 34 5.70 16.90 -8.15
C TRP A 34 4.24 17.17 -7.75
N ALA A 35 3.32 16.23 -7.94
CA ALA A 35 1.91 16.38 -7.58
C ALA A 35 1.70 16.68 -6.08
N GLY A 36 2.60 16.22 -5.22
CA GLY A 36 2.56 16.51 -3.78
C GLY A 36 2.80 17.97 -3.42
N THR A 37 3.38 18.77 -4.32
CA THR A 37 3.57 20.22 -4.14
C THR A 37 2.29 21.03 -4.38
N ARG A 38 1.27 20.43 -5.04
CA ARG A 38 0.04 21.09 -5.42
C ARG A 38 -1.10 20.73 -4.49
N MET A 39 -1.72 21.74 -3.87
CA MET A 39 -2.85 21.56 -2.96
C MET A 39 -4.11 21.08 -3.68
N GLU A 40 -4.28 21.42 -4.95
CA GLU A 40 -5.44 21.10 -5.76
C GLU A 40 -5.68 19.58 -5.90
N PHE A 41 -4.61 18.79 -5.94
CA PHE A 41 -4.70 17.32 -6.01
C PHE A 41 -5.19 16.67 -4.71
N SER A 42 -5.14 17.37 -3.56
CA SER A 42 -5.49 16.78 -2.27
C SER A 42 -7.00 16.67 -2.05
N THR A 43 -7.80 17.55 -2.64
CA THR A 43 -9.22 17.72 -2.31
C THR A 43 -10.18 16.99 -3.25
N PHE A 44 -9.81 16.77 -4.52
CA PHE A 44 -10.71 16.22 -5.52
C PHE A 44 -10.62 14.69 -5.61
N LEU A 45 -11.70 13.97 -5.30
CA LEU A 45 -11.88 12.51 -5.50
C LEU A 45 -10.71 11.60 -5.07
N SER A 46 -9.92 12.03 -4.06
CA SER A 46 -8.70 11.32 -3.65
C SER A 46 -7.63 11.20 -4.78
N THR A 47 -7.60 12.16 -5.71
CA THR A 47 -6.67 12.16 -6.85
C THR A 47 -5.20 12.08 -6.40
N SER A 48 -4.87 12.71 -5.28
CA SER A 48 -3.54 12.60 -4.68
C SER A 48 -3.13 11.14 -4.45
N ARG A 49 -4.04 10.32 -3.89
CA ARG A 49 -3.76 8.88 -3.68
C ARG A 49 -3.59 8.14 -4.99
N ILE A 50 -4.45 8.43 -5.98
CA ILE A 50 -4.36 7.81 -7.31
C ILE A 50 -2.97 8.05 -7.89
N VAL A 51 -2.48 9.28 -7.85
CA VAL A 51 -1.15 9.64 -8.37
C VAL A 51 -0.04 9.01 -7.55
N VAL A 52 -0.12 9.07 -6.20
CA VAL A 52 0.92 8.52 -5.30
C VAL A 52 1.05 7.00 -5.40
N PHE A 53 -0.04 6.27 -5.60
CA PHE A 53 0.02 4.81 -5.70
C PHE A 53 0.20 4.29 -7.13
N PHE A 54 0.10 5.14 -8.14
CA PHE A 54 0.27 4.77 -9.55
C PHE A 54 1.62 4.10 -9.86
N PRO A 55 2.79 4.55 -9.34
CA PRO A 55 4.07 3.90 -9.59
C PRO A 55 4.11 2.42 -9.18
N PHE A 56 3.44 2.05 -8.08
CA PHE A 56 3.35 0.66 -7.63
C PHE A 56 2.50 -0.19 -8.56
N PHE A 57 1.39 0.36 -9.06
CA PHE A 57 0.55 -0.31 -10.05
C PHE A 57 1.33 -0.58 -11.34
N VAL A 58 2.02 0.43 -11.85
CA VAL A 58 2.83 0.31 -13.08
C VAL A 58 3.95 -0.71 -12.90
N ALA A 59 4.65 -0.69 -11.78
CA ALA A 59 5.70 -1.66 -11.48
C ALA A 59 5.14 -3.09 -11.44
N GLY A 60 3.98 -3.29 -10.82
CA GLY A 60 3.29 -4.58 -10.81
C GLY A 60 2.82 -5.02 -12.20
N TYR A 61 2.30 -4.11 -13.01
CA TYR A 61 1.86 -4.39 -14.38
C TYR A 61 3.01 -4.83 -15.29
N LEU A 62 4.18 -4.19 -15.16
CA LEU A 62 5.37 -4.51 -15.92
C LEU A 62 6.14 -5.71 -15.36
N TRP A 63 5.73 -6.24 -14.21
CA TRP A 63 6.42 -7.34 -13.56
C TRP A 63 6.26 -8.64 -14.34
N LYS A 64 7.39 -9.23 -14.74
CA LYS A 64 7.42 -10.52 -15.43
C LYS A 64 7.70 -11.66 -14.45
N SER A 65 7.06 -12.80 -14.64
CA SER A 65 7.27 -13.99 -13.81
C SER A 65 8.74 -14.45 -13.79
N GLU A 66 9.49 -14.16 -14.84
CA GLU A 66 10.93 -14.46 -14.95
C GLU A 66 11.75 -13.74 -13.88
N TYR A 67 11.40 -12.49 -13.56
CA TYR A 67 12.07 -11.73 -12.49
C TYR A 67 11.92 -12.41 -11.14
N THR A 68 10.73 -12.93 -10.86
CA THR A 68 10.48 -13.69 -9.63
C THR A 68 11.36 -14.94 -9.55
N LYS A 69 11.55 -15.66 -10.67
CA LYS A 69 12.42 -16.84 -10.71
C LYS A 69 13.89 -16.49 -10.45
N VAL A 70 14.37 -15.38 -11.01
CA VAL A 70 15.75 -14.90 -10.79
C VAL A 70 15.98 -14.54 -9.33
N ILE A 71 15.06 -13.78 -8.73
CA ILE A 71 15.14 -13.36 -7.32
C ILE A 71 15.19 -14.59 -6.40
N ARG A 72 14.38 -15.61 -6.68
CA ARG A 72 14.30 -16.83 -5.87
C ARG A 72 15.54 -17.71 -5.92
N ARG A 73 16.36 -17.59 -6.97
CA ARG A 73 17.64 -18.29 -7.07
C ARG A 73 18.71 -17.76 -6.12
N PHE A 74 18.54 -16.56 -5.60
CA PHE A 74 19.50 -15.96 -4.69
C PHE A 74 19.52 -16.68 -3.34
N LYS A 75 20.64 -17.32 -2.98
CA LYS A 75 20.78 -18.15 -1.78
C LYS A 75 20.59 -17.36 -0.47
N GLY A 76 21.00 -16.08 -0.42
CA GLY A 76 20.86 -15.20 0.75
C GLY A 76 19.49 -14.52 0.89
N ARG A 77 18.50 -14.88 0.08
CA ARG A 77 17.20 -14.19 -0.02
C ARG A 77 16.49 -13.99 1.33
N ILE A 78 16.46 -15.01 2.18
CA ILE A 78 15.78 -14.96 3.47
C ILE A 78 16.46 -13.97 4.40
N VAL A 79 17.81 -13.98 4.44
CA VAL A 79 18.60 -13.05 5.27
C VAL A 79 18.36 -11.62 4.85
N VAL A 80 18.37 -11.35 3.53
CA VAL A 80 18.08 -10.03 2.98
C VAL A 80 16.66 -9.59 3.34
N ALA A 81 15.67 -10.47 3.21
CA ALA A 81 14.29 -10.16 3.54
C ALA A 81 14.10 -9.86 5.04
N LEU A 82 14.73 -10.64 5.92
CA LEU A 82 14.72 -10.38 7.37
C LEU A 82 15.40 -9.06 7.71
N PHE A 83 16.54 -8.77 7.08
CA PHE A 83 17.23 -7.49 7.25
C PHE A 83 16.35 -6.30 6.85
N VAL A 84 15.63 -6.42 5.73
CA VAL A 84 14.67 -5.40 5.29
C VAL A 84 13.53 -5.20 6.29
N ILE A 85 12.99 -6.27 6.86
CA ILE A 85 11.94 -6.18 7.89
C ILE A 85 12.46 -5.47 9.16
N ILE A 86 13.68 -5.79 9.59
CA ILE A 86 14.32 -5.14 10.73
C ILE A 86 14.54 -3.64 10.42
N LEU A 87 15.07 -3.33 9.23
CA LEU A 87 15.28 -1.96 8.79
C LEU A 87 13.98 -1.16 8.79
N LEU A 88 12.89 -1.76 8.34
CA LEU A 88 11.55 -1.17 8.39
C LEU A 88 11.10 -0.88 9.81
N PHE A 89 11.28 -1.82 10.70
CA PHE A 89 10.92 -1.64 12.09
C PHE A 89 11.69 -0.46 12.71
N VAL A 90 13.00 -0.40 12.46
CA VAL A 90 13.85 0.72 12.91
C VAL A 90 13.40 2.05 12.28
N ALA A 91 13.17 2.07 10.96
CA ALA A 91 12.72 3.26 10.25
C ALA A 91 11.37 3.76 10.78
N THR A 92 10.41 2.86 11.03
CA THR A 92 9.09 3.22 11.57
C THR A 92 9.21 3.81 12.98
N ASN A 93 10.04 3.21 13.85
CA ASN A 93 10.27 3.77 15.18
C ASN A 93 10.95 5.15 15.13
N TYR A 94 11.92 5.33 14.24
CA TYR A 94 12.57 6.62 14.01
C TYR A 94 11.55 7.69 13.55
N MET A 95 10.66 7.33 12.64
CA MET A 95 9.62 8.24 12.13
C MET A 95 8.61 8.64 13.21
N ILE A 96 8.19 7.69 14.05
CA ILE A 96 7.32 7.96 15.20
C ILE A 96 8.02 8.89 16.18
N GLY A 97 9.29 8.63 16.51
CA GLY A 97 10.08 9.45 17.43
C GLY A 97 10.32 10.89 16.96
N ASN A 98 10.33 11.12 15.63
CA ASN A 98 10.52 12.46 15.04
C ASN A 98 9.19 13.12 14.61
N ASN A 99 8.04 12.61 15.04
CA ASN A 99 6.71 13.17 14.74
C ASN A 99 6.45 13.40 13.25
N ILE A 100 6.96 12.51 12.37
CA ILE A 100 6.73 12.63 10.94
C ILE A 100 5.23 12.41 10.66
N PRO A 101 4.54 13.33 9.96
CA PRO A 101 3.10 13.26 9.77
C PRO A 101 2.66 11.99 9.04
N VAL A 102 1.81 11.19 9.67
CA VAL A 102 1.27 9.94 9.11
C VAL A 102 0.47 10.20 7.82
N ASP A 103 -0.07 11.40 7.67
CA ASP A 103 -0.87 11.79 6.49
C ASP A 103 -0.07 11.79 5.19
N LEU A 104 1.25 11.99 5.27
CA LEU A 104 2.15 11.83 4.12
C LEU A 104 2.13 10.40 3.57
N PHE A 105 2.07 9.40 4.45
CA PHE A 105 2.00 7.98 4.08
C PHE A 105 0.66 7.62 3.46
N ARG A 106 -0.41 8.28 3.89
CA ARG A 106 -1.75 8.07 3.33
C ARG A 106 -1.90 8.66 1.93
N GLY A 107 -1.00 9.59 1.53
CA GLY A 107 -1.07 10.27 0.26
C GLY A 107 -2.30 11.17 0.09
N ASN A 108 -2.90 11.65 1.21
CA ASN A 108 -4.14 12.43 1.21
C ASN A 108 -3.90 13.90 1.00
N HIS A 109 -2.76 14.40 1.47
CA HIS A 109 -2.48 15.81 1.62
C HIS A 109 -1.24 16.21 0.81
N SER A 110 -1.21 17.50 0.42
CA SER A 110 0.01 18.13 -0.10
C SER A 110 1.05 18.26 1.01
N TYR A 111 2.29 18.54 0.66
CA TYR A 111 3.36 18.70 1.63
C TYR A 111 3.09 19.85 2.59
N LEU A 112 2.65 21.00 2.07
CA LEU A 112 2.30 22.16 2.88
C LEU A 112 1.15 21.88 3.85
N ALA A 113 0.12 21.18 3.40
CA ALA A 113 -0.99 20.77 4.28
C ALA A 113 -0.56 19.79 5.38
N SER A 114 0.55 19.08 5.18
CA SER A 114 1.15 18.19 6.17
C SER A 114 2.19 18.89 7.06
N GLY A 115 2.33 20.22 6.95
CA GLY A 115 3.27 21.02 7.76
C GLY A 115 4.73 20.93 7.31
N MET A 116 4.99 20.47 6.08
CA MET A 116 6.34 20.35 5.53
C MET A 116 6.56 21.31 4.37
N ASP A 117 7.79 21.79 4.24
CA ASP A 117 8.22 22.47 3.01
C ASP A 117 8.22 21.51 1.82
N ASN A 118 8.07 22.06 0.60
CA ASN A 118 8.00 21.27 -0.62
C ASN A 118 9.22 20.36 -0.81
N VAL A 119 10.41 20.86 -0.54
CA VAL A 119 11.66 20.10 -0.70
C VAL A 119 11.72 18.96 0.33
N GLN A 120 11.44 19.25 1.60
CA GLN A 120 11.37 18.24 2.65
C GLN A 120 10.34 17.17 2.35
N GLY A 121 9.15 17.57 1.93
CA GLY A 121 8.06 16.65 1.55
C GLY A 121 8.44 15.75 0.37
N MET A 122 9.12 16.28 -0.66
CA MET A 122 9.61 15.49 -1.79
C MET A 122 10.67 14.47 -1.34
N VAL A 123 11.61 14.86 -0.49
CA VAL A 123 12.66 13.95 0.03
C VAL A 123 12.03 12.83 0.85
N VAL A 124 11.15 13.17 1.79
CA VAL A 124 10.47 12.17 2.64
C VAL A 124 9.64 11.21 1.78
N ARG A 125 8.86 11.70 0.82
CA ARG A 125 8.08 10.85 -0.07
C ARG A 125 8.96 10.02 -1.00
N GLY A 126 10.08 10.54 -1.45
CA GLY A 126 11.09 9.77 -2.20
C GLY A 126 11.66 8.61 -1.39
N MET A 127 12.02 8.84 -0.13
CA MET A 127 12.46 7.80 0.79
C MET A 127 11.35 6.75 1.03
N MET A 128 10.09 7.18 1.14
CA MET A 128 8.96 6.27 1.27
C MET A 128 8.82 5.34 0.05
N TYR A 129 8.99 5.86 -1.17
CA TYR A 129 9.00 5.00 -2.37
C TYR A 129 10.11 3.97 -2.31
N LEU A 130 11.32 4.38 -1.96
CA LEU A 130 12.47 3.49 -1.85
C LEU A 130 12.21 2.38 -0.82
N ILE A 131 11.74 2.74 0.37
CA ILE A 131 11.38 1.79 1.43
C ILE A 131 10.26 0.85 0.94
N SER A 132 9.18 1.39 0.38
CA SER A 132 8.03 0.59 -0.06
C SER A 132 8.39 -0.40 -1.16
N PHE A 133 9.17 0.01 -2.17
CA PHE A 133 9.65 -0.92 -3.21
C PHE A 133 10.57 -1.99 -2.62
N THR A 134 11.43 -1.64 -1.68
CA THR A 134 12.31 -2.60 -0.99
C THR A 134 11.50 -3.62 -0.20
N VAL A 135 10.42 -3.19 0.48
CA VAL A 135 9.50 -4.08 1.18
C VAL A 135 8.76 -5.01 0.25
N ILE A 136 8.19 -4.46 -0.84
CA ILE A 136 7.49 -5.26 -1.85
C ILE A 136 8.44 -6.33 -2.40
N PHE A 137 9.69 -5.96 -2.68
CA PHE A 137 10.72 -6.88 -3.14
C PHE A 137 11.01 -7.96 -2.09
N ALA A 138 11.19 -7.59 -0.82
CA ALA A 138 11.41 -8.56 0.26
C ALA A 138 10.24 -9.53 0.43
N LEU A 139 8.99 -9.03 0.35
CA LEU A 139 7.80 -9.88 0.40
C LEU A 139 7.73 -10.86 -0.78
N LEU A 140 8.07 -10.41 -2.00
CA LEU A 140 8.13 -11.29 -3.17
C LEU A 140 9.19 -12.40 -3.01
N VAL A 141 10.30 -12.09 -2.36
CA VAL A 141 11.36 -13.06 -2.03
C VAL A 141 10.88 -14.11 -1.02
N LEU A 142 10.12 -13.69 -0.02
CA LEU A 142 9.61 -14.57 1.04
C LEU A 142 8.41 -15.41 0.59
N MET A 143 7.76 -15.04 -0.50
CA MET A 143 6.55 -15.72 -0.97
C MET A 143 6.85 -17.19 -1.32
N PRO A 144 6.08 -18.16 -0.77
CA PRO A 144 6.32 -19.58 -1.02
C PRO A 144 6.01 -19.96 -2.48
N ASP A 145 6.75 -20.95 -3.01
CA ASP A 145 6.55 -21.44 -4.38
C ASP A 145 5.35 -22.39 -4.51
N LYS A 146 4.98 -23.03 -3.39
CA LYS A 146 3.91 -24.03 -3.37
C LYS A 146 2.56 -23.37 -3.22
N LYS A 147 1.55 -23.94 -3.87
CA LYS A 147 0.16 -23.52 -3.65
C LYS A 147 -0.20 -23.67 -2.17
N HIS A 148 -0.55 -22.58 -1.54
CA HIS A 148 -0.93 -22.54 -0.14
C HIS A 148 -2.45 -22.47 -0.03
N PRO A 149 -3.08 -23.07 1.00
CA PRO A 149 -4.54 -23.02 1.18
C PRO A 149 -5.09 -21.57 1.21
N PHE A 150 -4.29 -20.58 1.63
CA PHE A 150 -4.70 -19.16 1.64
C PHE A 150 -4.72 -18.46 0.28
N ILE A 151 -4.45 -19.17 -0.83
CA ILE A 151 -4.54 -18.57 -2.19
C ILE A 151 -5.96 -18.08 -2.49
N PHE A 152 -6.99 -18.70 -1.92
CA PHE A 152 -8.38 -18.27 -2.10
C PHE A 152 -8.61 -16.82 -1.62
N LEU A 153 -7.95 -16.39 -0.53
CA LEU A 153 -8.03 -15.02 -0.05
C LEU A 153 -7.48 -14.03 -1.08
N GLY A 154 -6.35 -14.37 -1.74
CA GLY A 154 -5.77 -13.56 -2.79
C GLY A 154 -6.68 -13.46 -4.03
N ARG A 155 -7.40 -14.50 -4.37
CA ARG A 155 -8.36 -14.50 -5.51
C ARG A 155 -9.59 -13.67 -5.21
N ASN A 156 -10.07 -13.67 -3.96
CA ASN A 156 -11.28 -12.99 -3.53
C ASN A 156 -11.04 -11.63 -2.86
N THR A 157 -9.81 -11.10 -2.98
CA THR A 157 -9.41 -9.82 -2.36
C THR A 157 -10.36 -8.67 -2.70
N MET A 158 -10.90 -8.64 -3.92
CA MET A 158 -11.84 -7.62 -4.35
C MET A 158 -13.16 -7.69 -3.57
N GLY A 159 -13.68 -8.90 -3.36
CA GLY A 159 -14.88 -9.13 -2.54
C GLY A 159 -14.65 -8.70 -1.08
N ILE A 160 -13.52 -9.12 -0.50
CA ILE A 160 -13.14 -8.70 0.86
C ILE A 160 -13.06 -7.18 0.95
N TYR A 161 -12.41 -6.52 -0.01
CA TYR A 161 -12.29 -5.07 -0.05
C TYR A 161 -13.65 -4.36 -0.16
N PHE A 162 -14.58 -4.90 -0.94
CA PHE A 162 -15.89 -4.29 -1.13
C PHE A 162 -16.78 -4.43 0.10
N PHE A 163 -16.82 -5.61 0.69
CA PHE A 163 -17.75 -5.94 1.77
C PHE A 163 -17.24 -5.62 3.17
N HIS A 164 -15.93 -5.50 3.41
CA HIS A 164 -15.43 -5.24 4.78
C HIS A 164 -15.98 -3.96 5.39
N TYR A 165 -16.14 -2.89 4.61
CA TYR A 165 -16.58 -1.59 5.11
C TYR A 165 -18.08 -1.55 5.49
N PRO A 166 -19.02 -2.03 4.66
CA PRO A 166 -20.42 -2.22 5.07
C PRO A 166 -20.55 -3.08 6.32
N VAL A 167 -19.78 -4.16 6.44
CA VAL A 167 -19.80 -5.01 7.63
C VAL A 167 -19.31 -4.24 8.87
N LEU A 168 -18.23 -3.47 8.76
CA LEU A 168 -17.74 -2.64 9.87
C LEU A 168 -18.77 -1.59 10.29
N ILE A 169 -19.48 -0.96 9.34
CA ILE A 169 -20.57 -0.03 9.65
C ILE A 169 -21.68 -0.75 10.42
N ALA A 170 -22.11 -1.91 9.95
CA ALA A 170 -23.15 -2.70 10.61
C ALA A 170 -22.74 -3.09 12.04
N LEU A 171 -21.53 -3.59 12.24
CA LEU A 171 -20.99 -3.94 13.57
C LEU A 171 -20.92 -2.72 14.50
N ASN A 172 -20.55 -1.56 13.98
CA ASN A 172 -20.50 -0.32 14.75
C ASN A 172 -21.91 0.18 15.11
N SER A 173 -22.87 0.09 14.19
CA SER A 173 -24.27 0.45 14.40
C SER A 173 -24.94 -0.44 15.46
N LEU A 174 -24.60 -1.72 15.48
CA LEU A 174 -25.03 -2.67 16.50
C LEU A 174 -24.28 -2.51 17.83
N LYS A 175 -23.38 -1.52 17.95
CA LYS A 175 -22.52 -1.26 19.12
C LYS A 175 -21.64 -2.44 19.54
N ILE A 176 -21.48 -3.47 18.70
CA ILE A 176 -20.68 -4.66 18.98
C ILE A 176 -19.21 -4.28 19.19
N LEU A 177 -18.69 -3.33 18.41
CA LEU A 177 -17.31 -2.85 18.55
C LEU A 177 -17.06 -2.03 19.83
N LYS A 178 -18.11 -1.63 20.54
CA LYS A 178 -18.01 -0.89 21.82
C LYS A 178 -18.05 -1.79 23.04
N ILE A 179 -18.21 -3.10 22.87
CA ILE A 179 -18.17 -4.07 23.97
C ILE A 179 -16.76 -4.10 24.56
N PRO A 180 -16.57 -4.08 25.89
CA PRO A 180 -15.25 -4.05 26.53
C PRO A 180 -14.29 -5.16 26.05
N VAL A 181 -14.81 -6.35 25.73
CA VAL A 181 -14.04 -7.48 25.18
C VAL A 181 -13.43 -7.13 23.82
N MET A 182 -14.09 -6.28 22.99
CA MET A 182 -13.60 -5.86 21.69
C MET A 182 -12.51 -4.78 21.78
N LEU A 183 -12.30 -4.16 22.93
CA LEU A 183 -11.20 -3.20 23.13
C LEU A 183 -9.83 -3.89 23.28
N ASN A 184 -9.83 -5.21 23.45
CA ASN A 184 -8.58 -5.98 23.48
C ASN A 184 -8.06 -6.19 22.04
N ILE A 185 -6.77 -5.91 21.83
CA ILE A 185 -6.12 -6.04 20.53
C ILE A 185 -6.19 -7.46 19.95
N TRP A 186 -6.16 -8.47 20.80
CA TRP A 186 -6.23 -9.88 20.40
C TRP A 186 -7.63 -10.28 19.90
N THR A 187 -8.68 -9.80 20.56
CA THR A 187 -10.06 -10.03 20.11
C THR A 187 -10.36 -9.27 18.82
N LEU A 188 -9.90 -8.04 18.68
CA LEU A 188 -9.98 -7.30 17.42
C LEU A 188 -9.25 -7.99 16.28
N ALA A 189 -8.06 -8.50 16.54
CA ALA A 189 -7.29 -9.26 15.54
C ALA A 189 -8.02 -10.55 15.14
N GLY A 190 -8.57 -11.28 16.10
CA GLY A 190 -9.36 -12.50 15.84
C GLY A 190 -10.62 -12.25 15.03
N VAL A 191 -11.39 -11.21 15.38
CA VAL A 191 -12.59 -10.80 14.63
C VAL A 191 -12.24 -10.35 13.21
N SER A 192 -11.18 -9.55 13.05
CA SER A 192 -10.71 -9.11 11.74
C SER A 192 -10.29 -10.29 10.85
N LEU A 193 -9.55 -11.25 11.43
CA LEU A 193 -9.17 -12.46 10.72
C LEU A 193 -10.39 -13.29 10.32
N GLY A 194 -11.35 -13.48 11.24
CA GLY A 194 -12.60 -14.18 10.98
C GLY A 194 -13.41 -13.55 9.85
N LEU A 195 -13.53 -12.22 9.86
CA LEU A 195 -14.20 -11.48 8.78
C LEU A 195 -13.50 -11.67 7.42
N VAL A 196 -12.18 -11.60 7.39
CA VAL A 196 -11.41 -11.81 6.15
C VAL A 196 -11.60 -13.23 5.63
N LEU A 197 -11.63 -14.23 6.50
CA LEU A 197 -11.86 -15.63 6.12
C LEU A 197 -13.29 -15.86 5.58
N ILE A 198 -14.30 -15.28 6.25
CA ILE A 198 -15.72 -15.41 5.82
C ILE A 198 -15.96 -14.68 4.49
N LEU A 199 -15.44 -13.46 4.35
CA LEU A 199 -15.62 -12.68 3.12
C LEU A 199 -14.78 -13.20 1.95
N GLY A 200 -13.75 -13.98 2.25
CA GLY A 200 -12.87 -14.59 1.25
C GLY A 200 -13.32 -15.98 0.80
N SER A 201 -14.22 -16.63 1.53
CA SER A 201 -14.76 -17.95 1.15
C SER A 201 -15.82 -17.83 0.06
#